data_c795783246a77c09be2366cd0134a4e5
#
_entry.id   c795783246a77c09be2366cd0134a4e5
#
_cell.length_a   1.000
_cell.length_b   1.000
_cell.length_c   1.000
_cell.angle_alpha   90.00
_cell.angle_beta   90.00
_cell.angle_gamma   90.00
#
_symmetry.space_group_name_H-M   'P 1'
#
loop_
_entity.id
_entity.type
_entity.pdbx_description
1 polymer ?
#
loop_
_entity_poly.entity_id
_entity_poly.type
_entity_poly.pdbx_seq_one_letter_code
_entity_poly.pdbx_strand_id
1 'polypeptide(L)'
;MAGNGVHFRSGYEGSDALIRMLFDMFVQSKFYTIFAFLFGVSFHLFLQSAERRGAKPGPAAARRLGALLAFGAMHGILLWFGDILLTYALLGFFLILFIRRTDTTLAGWAWSLIGVAVFIHVILGLLTLLVPVDMLPEPDYASGHPGLADRLEHLYGDALANLLVYGVEVLGLFLLGMYAGRRGWFAPGS
;
A
#
# COMPACT_ATOMS: atom_id res chain seq x y z
N MET A 1 -42.63 18.63 -21.68
CA MET A 1 -42.22 17.18 -21.66
C MET A 1 -40.97 17.10 -20.84
N ALA A 2 -41.11 16.62 -19.59
CA ALA A 2 -40.02 16.56 -18.62
C ALA A 2 -39.19 15.33 -18.92
N GLY A 3 -37.92 15.53 -19.25
CA GLY A 3 -36.95 14.44 -19.37
C GLY A 3 -36.64 13.87 -17.99
N ASN A 4 -37.04 12.64 -17.74
CA ASN A 4 -36.63 11.86 -16.57
C ASN A 4 -35.13 11.55 -16.71
N GLY A 5 -34.30 12.47 -16.22
CA GLY A 5 -32.92 12.18 -15.92
C GLY A 5 -32.91 11.16 -14.78
N VAL A 6 -32.49 9.94 -15.09
CA VAL A 6 -32.19 8.94 -14.07
C VAL A 6 -30.96 9.46 -13.32
N HIS A 7 -31.21 10.24 -12.26
CA HIS A 7 -30.18 10.54 -11.28
C HIS A 7 -29.82 9.23 -10.57
N PHE A 8 -28.75 8.59 -10.98
CA PHE A 8 -28.06 7.66 -10.13
C PHE A 8 -27.52 8.41 -8.92
N ARG A 9 -28.39 8.73 -7.99
CA ARG A 9 -28.01 9.05 -6.64
C ARG A 9 -27.45 7.76 -6.05
N SER A 10 -26.16 7.60 -6.09
CA SER A 10 -25.43 6.58 -5.32
C SER A 10 -25.40 6.95 -3.83
N GLY A 11 -26.54 7.25 -3.28
CA GLY A 11 -26.77 7.29 -1.84
C GLY A 11 -26.87 5.83 -1.39
N TYR A 12 -25.77 5.26 -0.92
CA TYR A 12 -25.85 4.04 -0.14
C TYR A 12 -26.52 4.40 1.17
N GLU A 13 -27.83 4.19 1.26
CA GLU A 13 -28.62 4.43 2.47
C GLU A 13 -28.77 3.11 3.23
N GLY A 14 -28.59 3.16 4.54
CA GLY A 14 -28.91 2.05 5.43
C GLY A 14 -27.93 0.87 5.38
N SER A 15 -28.44 -0.32 5.06
CA SER A 15 -27.69 -1.59 5.08
C SER A 15 -26.50 -1.63 4.13
N ASP A 16 -26.60 -0.99 2.97
CA ASP A 16 -25.55 -1.02 1.95
C ASP A 16 -24.32 -0.21 2.36
N ALA A 17 -24.52 0.92 3.04
CA ALA A 17 -23.44 1.71 3.61
C ALA A 17 -22.70 0.92 4.70
N LEU A 18 -23.46 0.23 5.56
CA LEU A 18 -22.88 -0.63 6.61
C LEU A 18 -22.10 -1.81 6.02
N ILE A 19 -22.66 -2.51 5.03
CA ILE A 19 -22.00 -3.63 4.35
C ILE A 19 -20.70 -3.16 3.69
N ARG A 20 -20.72 -2.02 3.03
CA ARG A 20 -19.55 -1.46 2.38
C ARG A 20 -18.48 -1.06 3.40
N MET A 21 -18.86 -0.37 4.46
CA MET A 21 -17.96 -0.03 5.57
C MET A 21 -17.32 -1.28 6.19
N LEU A 22 -18.11 -2.34 6.40
CA LEU A 22 -17.61 -3.62 6.92
C LEU A 22 -16.68 -4.30 5.89
N PHE A 23 -17.02 -4.26 4.61
CA PHE A 23 -16.17 -4.80 3.55
C PHE A 23 -14.82 -4.06 3.47
N ASP A 24 -14.84 -2.73 3.44
CA ASP A 24 -13.63 -1.92 3.39
C ASP A 24 -12.77 -2.14 4.65
N MET A 25 -13.41 -2.18 5.82
CA MET A 25 -12.72 -2.35 7.09
C MET A 25 -12.15 -3.77 7.28
N PHE A 26 -12.92 -4.82 6.92
CA PHE A 26 -12.54 -6.20 7.21
C PHE A 26 -11.86 -6.93 6.04
N VAL A 27 -12.13 -6.54 4.80
CA VAL A 27 -11.57 -7.21 3.64
C VAL A 27 -10.41 -6.40 3.07
N GLN A 28 -10.66 -5.16 2.67
CA GLN A 28 -9.69 -4.36 1.95
C GLN A 28 -8.47 -4.03 2.81
N SER A 29 -8.67 -3.51 4.02
CA SER A 29 -7.56 -3.15 4.93
C SER A 29 -6.71 -4.34 5.34
N LYS A 30 -7.34 -5.51 5.60
CA LYS A 30 -6.59 -6.72 5.97
C LYS A 30 -5.80 -7.30 4.80
N PHE A 31 -6.36 -7.20 3.58
CA PHE A 31 -5.67 -7.67 2.39
C PHE A 31 -4.37 -6.90 2.16
N TYR A 32 -4.40 -5.57 2.29
CA TYR A 32 -3.21 -4.71 2.19
C TYR A 32 -2.14 -5.07 3.23
N THR A 33 -2.57 -5.22 4.48
CA THR A 33 -1.67 -5.54 5.60
C THR A 33 -0.97 -6.88 5.40
N ILE A 34 -1.74 -7.93 5.06
CA ILE A 34 -1.20 -9.26 4.81
C ILE A 34 -0.26 -9.24 3.60
N PHE A 35 -0.66 -8.57 2.52
CA PHE A 35 0.13 -8.50 1.29
C PHE A 35 1.45 -7.75 1.51
N ALA A 36 1.44 -6.65 2.27
CA ALA A 36 2.64 -5.92 2.65
C ALA A 36 3.58 -6.79 3.49
N PHE A 37 3.06 -7.45 4.51
CA PHE A 37 3.86 -8.36 5.33
C PHE A 37 4.48 -9.50 4.50
N LEU A 38 3.69 -10.17 3.65
CA LEU A 38 4.16 -11.23 2.77
C LEU A 38 5.18 -10.75 1.74
N PHE A 39 5.07 -9.50 1.28
CA PHE A 39 6.09 -8.90 0.42
C PHE A 39 7.44 -8.84 1.13
N GLY A 40 7.49 -8.44 2.40
CA GLY A 40 8.71 -8.44 3.22
C GLY A 40 9.30 -9.83 3.39
N VAL A 41 8.47 -10.84 3.69
CA VAL A 41 8.90 -12.26 3.77
C VAL A 41 9.48 -12.73 2.43
N SER A 42 8.75 -12.50 1.35
CA SER A 42 9.16 -12.85 -0.02
C SER A 42 10.47 -12.17 -0.43
N PHE A 43 10.64 -10.90 -0.01
CA PHE A 43 11.88 -10.16 -0.25
C PHE A 43 13.08 -10.84 0.42
N HIS A 44 12.94 -11.25 1.69
CA HIS A 44 14.00 -12.00 2.39
C HIS A 44 14.32 -13.33 1.70
N LEU A 45 13.31 -14.13 1.37
CA LEU A 45 13.50 -15.42 0.68
C LEU A 45 14.18 -15.25 -0.68
N PHE A 46 13.84 -14.20 -1.39
CA PHE A 46 14.50 -13.84 -2.65
C PHE A 46 15.99 -13.51 -2.44
N LEU A 47 16.33 -12.72 -1.41
CA LEU A 47 17.72 -12.39 -1.09
C LEU A 47 18.53 -13.67 -0.78
N GLN A 48 17.97 -14.52 0.07
CA GLN A 48 18.60 -15.80 0.43
C GLN A 48 18.82 -16.70 -0.82
N SER A 49 17.84 -16.75 -1.71
CA SER A 49 17.96 -17.50 -2.96
C SER A 49 18.99 -16.87 -3.91
N ALA A 50 19.12 -15.55 -3.94
CA ALA A 50 20.14 -14.86 -4.75
C ALA A 50 21.55 -15.15 -4.22
N GLU A 51 21.75 -15.11 -2.90
CA GLU A 51 23.02 -15.42 -2.26
C GLU A 51 23.45 -16.87 -2.52
N ARG A 52 22.53 -17.84 -2.39
CA ARG A 52 22.80 -19.25 -2.72
C ARG A 52 23.27 -19.47 -4.16
N ARG A 53 22.90 -18.60 -5.07
CA ARG A 53 23.33 -18.61 -6.48
C ARG A 53 24.59 -17.78 -6.72
N GLY A 54 25.25 -17.27 -5.68
CA GLY A 54 26.46 -16.45 -5.78
C GLY A 54 26.22 -15.03 -6.27
N ALA A 55 24.96 -14.57 -6.34
CA ALA A 55 24.63 -13.22 -6.75
C ALA A 55 24.73 -12.24 -5.56
N LYS A 56 25.14 -11.02 -5.82
CA LYS A 56 25.13 -9.95 -4.80
C LYS A 56 23.69 -9.57 -4.48
N PRO A 57 23.24 -9.63 -3.19
CA PRO A 57 21.83 -9.44 -2.84
C PRO A 57 21.29 -8.05 -3.18
N GLY A 58 22.06 -6.98 -2.97
CA GLY A 58 21.62 -5.61 -3.25
C GLY A 58 21.30 -5.37 -4.74
N PRO A 59 22.23 -5.60 -5.68
CA PRO A 59 21.95 -5.49 -7.12
C PRO A 59 20.84 -6.43 -7.61
N ALA A 60 20.73 -7.63 -7.06
CA ALA A 60 19.65 -8.56 -7.40
C ALA A 60 18.29 -8.01 -6.97
N ALA A 61 18.20 -7.48 -5.74
CA ALA A 61 17.00 -6.80 -5.23
C ALA A 61 16.65 -5.58 -6.09
N ALA A 62 17.63 -4.71 -6.39
CA ALA A 62 17.39 -3.52 -7.19
C ALA A 62 16.81 -3.86 -8.59
N ARG A 63 17.33 -4.91 -9.26
CA ARG A 63 16.79 -5.36 -10.55
C ARG A 63 15.35 -5.86 -10.44
N ARG A 64 15.04 -6.64 -9.40
CA ARG A 64 13.67 -7.14 -9.15
C ARG A 64 12.71 -5.96 -8.90
N LEU A 65 13.11 -5.01 -8.05
CA LEU A 65 12.30 -3.85 -7.73
C LEU A 65 12.15 -2.90 -8.93
N GLY A 66 13.21 -2.75 -9.75
CA GLY A 66 13.15 -2.00 -11.00
C GLY A 66 12.19 -2.62 -12.02
N ALA A 67 12.17 -3.94 -12.14
CA ALA A 67 11.18 -4.64 -12.97
C ALA A 67 9.77 -4.44 -12.42
N LEU A 68 9.58 -4.57 -11.09
CA LEU A 68 8.28 -4.32 -10.45
C LEU A 68 7.82 -2.87 -10.64
N LEU A 69 8.73 -1.91 -10.56
CA LEU A 69 8.47 -0.50 -10.82
C LEU A 69 8.01 -0.26 -12.26
N ALA A 70 8.70 -0.88 -13.24
CA ALA A 70 8.33 -0.77 -14.65
C ALA A 70 6.95 -1.38 -14.92
N PHE A 71 6.69 -2.57 -14.37
CA PHE A 71 5.36 -3.20 -14.48
C PHE A 71 4.28 -2.40 -13.78
N GLY A 72 4.54 -1.88 -12.56
CA GLY A 72 3.60 -1.03 -11.81
C GLY A 72 3.29 0.27 -12.56
N ALA A 73 4.30 0.93 -13.12
CA ALA A 73 4.10 2.13 -13.94
C ALA A 73 3.27 1.84 -15.19
N MET A 74 3.58 0.74 -15.91
CA MET A 74 2.82 0.33 -17.08
C MET A 74 1.37 -0.02 -16.72
N HIS A 75 1.16 -0.77 -15.63
CA HIS A 75 -0.16 -1.15 -15.16
C HIS A 75 -0.97 0.08 -14.70
N GLY A 76 -0.35 1.00 -13.95
CA GLY A 76 -0.98 2.23 -13.48
C GLY A 76 -1.41 3.14 -14.63
N ILE A 77 -0.61 3.26 -15.69
CA ILE A 77 -0.92 4.09 -16.86
C ILE A 77 -1.99 3.44 -17.75
N LEU A 78 -1.88 2.12 -18.00
CA LEU A 78 -2.68 1.43 -19.02
C LEU A 78 -3.99 0.86 -18.48
N LEU A 79 -4.01 0.37 -17.23
CA LEU A 79 -5.11 -0.40 -16.68
C LEU A 79 -5.82 0.30 -15.53
N TRP A 80 -5.10 0.59 -14.45
CA TRP A 80 -5.73 1.11 -13.22
C TRP A 80 -4.77 2.01 -12.44
N PHE A 81 -5.14 3.27 -12.23
CA PHE A 81 -4.30 4.27 -11.57
C PHE A 81 -4.19 4.12 -10.04
N GLY A 82 -5.02 3.30 -9.39
CA GLY A 82 -4.90 2.93 -7.96
C GLY A 82 -3.91 1.79 -7.70
N ASP A 83 -2.80 1.70 -8.44
CA ASP A 83 -1.91 0.55 -8.42
C ASP A 83 -0.99 0.53 -7.18
N ILE A 84 -1.10 -0.56 -6.44
CA ILE A 84 -0.27 -0.88 -5.27
C ILE A 84 1.17 -1.20 -5.69
N LEU A 85 1.37 -1.78 -6.90
CA LEU A 85 2.67 -2.27 -7.35
C LEU A 85 3.70 -1.16 -7.43
N LEU A 86 3.31 0.01 -7.93
CA LEU A 86 4.18 1.19 -8.02
C LEU A 86 4.65 1.62 -6.63
N THR A 87 3.71 1.77 -5.71
CA THR A 87 3.98 2.14 -4.30
C THR A 87 4.87 1.09 -3.63
N TYR A 88 4.58 -0.19 -3.82
CA TYR A 88 5.37 -1.29 -3.24
C TYR A 88 6.77 -1.37 -3.83
N ALA A 89 6.94 -1.10 -5.11
CA ALA A 89 8.25 -1.04 -5.73
C ALA A 89 9.10 0.12 -5.15
N LEU A 90 8.50 1.32 -5.03
CA LEU A 90 9.18 2.49 -4.44
C LEU A 90 9.58 2.23 -2.99
N LEU A 91 8.64 1.75 -2.16
CA LEU A 91 8.92 1.42 -0.76
C LEU A 91 9.89 0.24 -0.64
N GLY A 92 9.85 -0.71 -1.57
CA GLY A 92 10.75 -1.84 -1.64
C GLY A 92 12.22 -1.43 -1.75
N PHE A 93 12.54 -0.32 -2.42
CA PHE A 93 13.91 0.19 -2.49
C PHE A 93 14.45 0.55 -1.11
N PHE A 94 13.62 1.00 -0.18
CA PHE A 94 14.06 1.27 1.20
C PHE A 94 14.48 -0.02 1.94
N LEU A 95 13.91 -1.20 1.61
CA LEU A 95 14.34 -2.46 2.22
C LEU A 95 15.81 -2.79 1.90
N ILE A 96 16.33 -2.29 0.78
CA ILE A 96 17.73 -2.52 0.40
C ILE A 96 18.67 -1.95 1.46
N LEU A 97 18.31 -0.84 2.12
CA LEU A 97 19.09 -0.23 3.19
C LEU A 97 19.19 -1.13 4.44
N PHE A 98 18.23 -2.05 4.59
CA PHE A 98 18.12 -2.94 5.74
C PHE A 98 18.69 -4.35 5.49
N ILE A 99 19.17 -4.67 4.28
CA ILE A 99 19.70 -6.00 3.94
C ILE A 99 20.80 -6.44 4.91
N ARG A 100 21.66 -5.51 5.34
CA ARG A 100 22.81 -5.80 6.21
C ARG A 100 22.60 -5.39 7.67
N ARG A 101 21.39 -4.93 8.04
CA ARG A 101 21.10 -4.52 9.41
C ARG A 101 20.77 -5.74 10.29
N THR A 102 20.98 -5.58 11.61
CA THR A 102 20.68 -6.63 12.59
C THR A 102 19.16 -6.85 12.75
N ASP A 103 18.78 -8.00 13.26
CA ASP A 103 17.37 -8.33 13.49
C ASP A 103 16.73 -7.38 14.52
N THR A 104 17.47 -6.97 15.54
CA THR A 104 17.01 -6.00 16.53
C THR A 104 16.73 -4.63 15.89
N THR A 105 17.58 -4.20 14.95
CA THR A 105 17.36 -2.97 14.20
C THR A 105 16.14 -3.08 13.30
N LEU A 106 15.96 -4.21 12.60
CA LEU A 106 14.77 -4.44 11.78
C LEU A 106 13.49 -4.38 12.62
N ALA A 107 13.45 -5.12 13.72
CA ALA A 107 12.29 -5.14 14.61
C ALA A 107 12.01 -3.75 15.21
N GLY A 108 13.05 -3.05 15.65
CA GLY A 108 12.93 -1.69 16.19
C GLY A 108 12.32 -0.73 15.18
N TRP A 109 12.83 -0.69 13.95
CA TRP A 109 12.26 0.15 12.89
C TRP A 109 10.85 -0.27 12.48
N ALA A 110 10.58 -1.58 12.38
CA ALA A 110 9.26 -2.08 12.03
C ALA A 110 8.20 -1.60 13.04
N TRP A 111 8.45 -1.81 14.34
CA TRP A 111 7.51 -1.40 15.40
C TRP A 111 7.40 0.12 15.53
N SER A 112 8.49 0.86 15.34
CA SER A 112 8.46 2.33 15.36
C SER A 112 7.62 2.89 14.22
N LEU A 113 7.79 2.37 12.99
CA LEU A 113 7.01 2.82 11.84
C LEU A 113 5.53 2.45 11.96
N ILE A 114 5.22 1.24 12.43
CA ILE A 114 3.83 0.82 12.71
C ILE A 114 3.22 1.73 13.80
N GLY A 115 3.95 2.02 14.87
CA GLY A 115 3.49 2.93 15.92
C GLY A 115 3.22 4.34 15.40
N VAL A 116 4.10 4.88 14.56
CA VAL A 116 3.90 6.19 13.90
C VAL A 116 2.68 6.15 12.98
N ALA A 117 2.50 5.09 12.20
CA ALA A 117 1.34 4.94 11.32
C ALA A 117 0.03 4.92 12.13
N VAL A 118 -0.03 4.12 13.19
CA VAL A 118 -1.20 4.09 14.09
C VAL A 118 -1.48 5.48 14.68
N PHE A 119 -0.44 6.18 15.12
CA PHE A 119 -0.58 7.54 15.65
C PHE A 119 -1.15 8.51 14.61
N ILE A 120 -0.62 8.48 13.37
CA ILE A 120 -1.13 9.30 12.26
C ILE A 120 -2.61 8.98 12.00
N HIS A 121 -2.98 7.71 11.90
CA HIS A 121 -4.38 7.32 11.64
C HIS A 121 -5.32 7.74 12.77
N VAL A 122 -4.88 7.64 14.03
CA VAL A 122 -5.67 8.12 15.19
C VAL A 122 -5.87 9.63 15.13
N ILE A 123 -4.82 10.40 14.82
CA ILE A 123 -4.93 11.86 14.70
C ILE A 123 -5.85 12.25 13.54
N LEU A 124 -5.68 11.63 12.37
CA LEU A 124 -6.54 11.89 11.22
C LEU A 124 -8.00 11.54 11.54
N GLY A 125 -8.24 10.39 12.18
CA GLY A 125 -9.59 10.00 12.60
C GLY A 125 -10.21 10.97 13.62
N LEU A 126 -9.43 11.49 14.56
CA LEU A 126 -9.92 12.52 15.49
C LEU A 126 -10.22 13.84 14.78
N LEU A 127 -9.38 14.23 13.79
CA LEU A 127 -9.62 15.43 13.02
C LEU A 127 -10.89 15.33 12.17
N THR A 128 -11.18 14.18 11.58
CA THR A 128 -12.42 13.97 10.81
C THR A 128 -13.67 14.09 11.68
N LEU A 129 -13.60 13.75 12.97
CA LEU A 129 -14.72 13.94 13.89
C LEU A 129 -14.99 15.44 14.23
N LEU A 130 -13.98 16.30 14.03
CA LEU A 130 -14.11 17.74 14.26
C LEU A 130 -14.54 18.52 13.02
N VAL A 131 -14.46 17.92 11.84
CA VAL A 131 -14.86 18.55 10.57
C VAL A 131 -16.35 18.28 10.34
N PRO A 132 -17.18 19.32 10.17
CA PRO A 132 -18.58 19.14 9.78
C PRO A 132 -18.71 18.35 8.48
N VAL A 133 -19.69 17.46 8.40
CA VAL A 133 -19.89 16.54 7.25
C VAL A 133 -20.08 17.28 5.94
N ASP A 134 -20.67 18.46 5.98
CA ASP A 134 -20.90 19.38 4.85
C ASP A 134 -19.61 20.03 4.30
N MET A 135 -18.52 19.98 5.05
CA MET A 135 -17.19 20.45 4.62
C MET A 135 -16.29 19.33 4.06
N LEU A 136 -16.73 18.09 4.13
CA LEU A 136 -15.98 16.98 3.53
C LEU A 136 -16.12 17.03 2.01
N PRO A 137 -15.02 16.88 1.24
CA PRO A 137 -15.11 16.83 -0.20
C PRO A 137 -15.99 15.66 -0.62
N GLU A 138 -16.98 15.91 -1.46
CA GLU A 138 -17.79 14.86 -2.08
C GLU A 138 -16.85 13.93 -2.86
N PRO A 139 -16.96 12.61 -2.66
CA PRO A 139 -16.18 11.68 -3.46
C PRO A 139 -16.57 11.81 -4.92
N ASP A 140 -15.65 12.22 -5.77
CA ASP A 140 -15.88 12.38 -7.20
C ASP A 140 -16.00 11.03 -7.91
N TYR A 141 -17.20 10.46 -7.89
CA TYR A 141 -17.54 9.26 -8.67
C TYR A 141 -18.00 9.58 -10.10
N ALA A 142 -18.03 10.85 -10.48
CA ALA A 142 -18.74 11.33 -11.66
C ALA A 142 -17.87 11.49 -12.91
N SER A 143 -16.57 11.33 -12.83
CA SER A 143 -15.72 11.46 -14.01
C SER A 143 -15.83 10.21 -14.87
N GLY A 144 -16.41 10.37 -16.06
CA GLY A 144 -16.31 9.41 -17.14
C GLY A 144 -14.85 9.01 -17.37
N HIS A 145 -14.58 8.04 -18.24
CA HIS A 145 -13.24 7.50 -18.46
C HIS A 145 -12.17 8.61 -18.51
N PRO A 146 -11.30 8.72 -17.48
CA PRO A 146 -10.34 9.80 -17.40
C PRO A 146 -9.37 9.74 -18.58
N GLY A 147 -9.06 10.89 -19.16
CA GLY A 147 -8.06 11.04 -20.20
C GLY A 147 -6.66 10.67 -19.69
N LEU A 148 -5.68 10.56 -20.58
CA LEU A 148 -4.31 10.25 -20.19
C LEU A 148 -3.73 11.33 -19.25
N ALA A 149 -4.07 12.60 -19.47
CA ALA A 149 -3.63 13.71 -18.61
C ALA A 149 -4.18 13.59 -17.19
N ASP A 150 -5.48 13.31 -17.06
CA ASP A 150 -6.14 13.12 -15.77
C ASP A 150 -5.56 11.92 -15.02
N ARG A 151 -5.26 10.83 -15.75
CA ARG A 151 -4.61 9.64 -15.17
C ARG A 151 -3.21 9.95 -14.63
N LEU A 152 -2.44 10.76 -15.31
CA LEU A 152 -1.12 11.18 -14.86
C LEU A 152 -1.21 12.08 -13.64
N GLU A 153 -2.14 13.02 -13.62
CA GLU A 153 -2.37 13.91 -12.47
C GLU A 153 -2.77 13.12 -11.22
N HIS A 154 -3.72 12.20 -11.33
CA HIS A 154 -4.09 11.28 -10.24
C HIS A 154 -2.94 10.38 -9.82
N LEU A 155 -2.15 9.86 -10.76
CA LEU A 155 -1.01 9.00 -10.46
C LEU A 155 0.05 9.74 -9.63
N TYR A 156 0.30 11.02 -9.91
CA TYR A 156 1.25 11.82 -9.12
C TYR A 156 0.63 12.31 -7.80
N GLY A 157 -0.60 12.81 -7.80
CA GLY A 157 -1.28 13.36 -6.62
C GLY A 157 -1.59 12.27 -5.60
N ASP A 158 -2.33 11.25 -6.01
CA ASP A 158 -2.78 10.18 -5.14
C ASP A 158 -1.64 9.25 -4.72
N ALA A 159 -0.69 8.96 -5.62
CA ALA A 159 0.48 8.15 -5.28
C ALA A 159 1.35 8.83 -4.21
N LEU A 160 1.54 10.13 -4.30
CA LEU A 160 2.31 10.88 -3.31
C LEU A 160 1.57 10.95 -1.97
N ALA A 161 0.26 11.24 -1.98
CA ALA A 161 -0.56 11.26 -0.78
C ALA A 161 -0.60 9.87 -0.10
N ASN A 162 -0.84 8.82 -0.87
CA ASN A 162 -0.83 7.44 -0.39
C ASN A 162 0.55 7.02 0.13
N LEU A 163 1.63 7.43 -0.53
CA LEU A 163 2.99 7.17 -0.09
C LEU A 163 3.29 7.83 1.27
N LEU A 164 2.79 9.04 1.50
CA LEU A 164 3.01 9.76 2.76
C LEU A 164 2.16 9.21 3.91
N VAL A 165 0.90 8.87 3.65
CA VAL A 165 -0.04 8.41 4.70
C VAL A 165 0.10 6.92 4.97
N TYR A 166 0.03 6.10 3.92
CA TYR A 166 0.07 4.64 4.05
C TYR A 166 1.48 4.05 3.91
N GLY A 167 2.41 4.76 3.28
CA GLY A 167 3.76 4.27 3.02
C GLY A 167 4.54 3.95 4.29
N VAL A 168 4.32 4.70 5.36
CA VAL A 168 4.94 4.46 6.67
C VAL A 168 4.50 3.12 7.24
N GLU A 169 3.19 2.82 7.18
CA GLU A 169 2.62 1.55 7.62
C GLU A 169 3.14 0.38 6.79
N VAL A 170 3.06 0.52 5.47
CA VAL A 170 3.50 -0.51 4.51
C VAL A 170 4.98 -0.82 4.69
N LEU A 171 5.83 0.20 4.87
CA LEU A 171 7.26 0.00 5.12
C LEU A 171 7.50 -0.71 6.45
N GLY A 172 6.76 -0.36 7.50
CA GLY A 172 6.79 -1.06 8.78
C GLY A 172 6.45 -2.54 8.65
N LEU A 173 5.39 -2.86 7.89
CA LEU A 173 4.96 -4.24 7.61
C LEU A 173 5.98 -4.99 6.73
N PHE A 174 6.59 -4.34 5.76
CA PHE A 174 7.68 -4.91 4.97
C PHE A 174 8.85 -5.32 5.85
N LEU A 175 9.30 -4.44 6.75
CA LEU A 175 10.40 -4.73 7.66
C LEU A 175 10.04 -5.84 8.65
N LEU A 176 8.80 -5.85 9.14
CA LEU A 176 8.30 -6.92 10.01
C LEU A 176 8.28 -8.26 9.27
N GLY A 177 7.81 -8.28 8.02
CA GLY A 177 7.84 -9.46 7.16
C GLY A 177 9.27 -9.96 6.89
N MET A 178 10.19 -9.05 6.60
CA MET A 178 11.60 -9.37 6.41
C MET A 178 12.24 -9.95 7.69
N TYR A 179 11.89 -9.39 8.86
CA TYR A 179 12.30 -9.91 10.16
C TYR A 179 11.76 -11.33 10.41
N ALA A 180 10.47 -11.57 10.16
CA ALA A 180 9.83 -12.88 10.31
C ALA A 180 10.45 -13.93 9.37
N GLY A 181 10.77 -13.53 8.13
CA GLY A 181 11.49 -14.36 7.18
C GLY A 181 12.88 -14.76 7.67
N ARG A 182 13.64 -13.81 8.25
CA ARG A 182 14.97 -14.11 8.84
C ARG A 182 14.90 -15.04 10.04
N ARG A 183 13.86 -14.91 10.86
CA ARG A 183 13.62 -15.78 12.02
C ARG A 183 13.14 -17.18 11.64
N GLY A 184 12.87 -17.40 10.36
CA GLY A 184 12.45 -18.72 9.87
C GLY A 184 11.02 -19.11 10.28
N TRP A 185 10.13 -18.15 10.62
CA TRP A 185 8.75 -18.45 11.03
C TRP A 185 7.95 -19.23 9.98
N PHE A 186 8.40 -19.22 8.74
CA PHE A 186 7.79 -19.93 7.62
C PHE A 186 8.67 -21.09 7.11
N ALA A 187 9.70 -21.49 7.86
CA ALA A 187 10.53 -22.62 7.47
C ALA A 187 9.77 -23.93 7.71
N PRO A 188 9.81 -24.90 6.78
CA PRO A 188 9.19 -26.21 6.99
C PRO A 188 9.86 -26.89 8.20
N GLY A 189 9.10 -27.15 9.26
CA GLY A 189 9.60 -27.84 10.46
C GLY A 189 9.99 -26.93 11.64
N SER A 190 9.61 -25.65 11.65
CA SER A 190 9.75 -24.77 12.81
C SER A 190 8.60 -24.95 13.80
#